data_60d4b74d84d8dbc8e3a50da8755d2a7a
#
_entry.id   60d4b74d84d8dbc8e3a50da8755d2a7a
#
_cell.length_a   1.000
_cell.length_b   1.000
_cell.length_c   1.000
_cell.angle_alpha   90.00
_cell.angle_beta   90.00
_cell.angle_gamma   90.00
#
_symmetry.space_group_name_H-M   'P 1'
#
loop_
_entity.id
_entity.type
_entity.pdbx_description
1 polymer ?
#
loop_
_entity_poly.entity_id
_entity_poly.type
_entity_poly.pdbx_seq_one_letter_code
_entity_poly.pdbx_strand_id
1 'polypeptide(L)'
;MSEEQRLTGGNVSAVYQKGEHVYRSQKENSPNVHRLLRHLEAKHLSRVPRFVGIDEQNREILTFLPGETADYPLKAYMWQDDVLDDVAHLMRKYHDATVDFDVSPDWAPLLNTPTPHEVICHNDFAVYNTIFQDQKLSGVIDFDLAAPGPRAWDIVYTLYTFVPLSSRRQAPDGSVLAYSPEQD
;
A
#
# COMPACT_ATOMS: atom_id res chain seq x y z
N MET A 1 -5.73 28.72 7.41
CA MET A 1 -5.13 27.89 6.35
C MET A 1 -4.21 26.92 7.06
N SER A 2 -4.42 25.60 6.92
CA SER A 2 -3.51 24.60 7.51
C SER A 2 -2.13 24.72 6.88
N GLU A 3 -1.08 24.75 7.70
CA GLU A 3 0.31 24.72 7.22
C GLU A 3 0.61 23.37 6.58
N GLU A 4 1.51 23.38 5.59
CA GLU A 4 2.00 22.18 4.94
C GLU A 4 3.08 21.56 5.84
N GLN A 5 2.87 20.32 6.27
CA GLN A 5 3.79 19.58 7.12
C GLN A 5 4.42 18.44 6.33
N ARG A 6 5.76 18.35 6.37
CA ARG A 6 6.47 17.23 5.78
C ARG A 6 6.24 15.96 6.62
N LEU A 7 5.77 14.89 5.96
CA LEU A 7 5.67 13.58 6.60
C LEU A 7 7.04 12.90 6.61
N THR A 8 7.36 12.27 7.74
CA THR A 8 8.57 11.44 7.92
C THR A 8 8.18 9.98 7.72
N GLY A 9 8.94 9.23 6.90
CA GLY A 9 8.69 7.80 6.70
C GLY A 9 8.86 7.29 5.27
N GLY A 10 8.91 8.16 4.26
CA GLY A 10 9.17 7.74 2.87
C GLY A 10 10.66 7.87 2.53
N ASN A 11 11.27 6.77 2.06
CA ASN A 11 12.70 6.77 1.70
C ASN A 11 12.99 7.36 0.30
N VAL A 12 11.95 7.64 -0.52
CA VAL A 12 12.14 7.89 -1.97
C VAL A 12 11.68 9.28 -2.42
N SER A 13 10.71 9.90 -1.78
CA SER A 13 10.21 11.23 -2.18
C SER A 13 9.71 12.03 -0.99
N ALA A 14 9.84 13.37 -1.08
CA ALA A 14 9.26 14.26 -0.08
C ALA A 14 7.72 14.22 -0.19
N VAL A 15 7.07 13.84 0.89
CA VAL A 15 5.62 13.78 1.03
C VAL A 15 5.18 14.85 2.03
N TYR A 16 4.16 15.61 1.68
CA TYR A 16 3.65 16.70 2.51
C TYR A 16 2.18 16.49 2.81
N GLN A 17 1.78 16.75 4.04
CA GLN A 17 0.37 16.77 4.44
C GLN A 17 -0.12 18.21 4.61
N LYS A 18 -1.32 18.50 4.12
CA LYS A 18 -2.03 19.74 4.34
C LYS A 18 -3.52 19.44 4.55
N GLY A 19 -3.97 19.55 5.79
CA GLY A 19 -5.32 19.14 6.16
C GLY A 19 -5.54 17.63 5.91
N GLU A 20 -6.58 17.31 5.16
CA GLU A 20 -6.96 15.94 4.83
C GLU A 20 -6.32 15.42 3.53
N HIS A 21 -5.28 16.10 3.03
CA HIS A 21 -4.64 15.75 1.76
C HIS A 21 -3.15 15.55 1.91
N VAL A 22 -2.62 14.71 1.04
CA VAL A 22 -1.19 14.43 0.85
C VAL A 22 -0.78 14.95 -0.52
N TYR A 23 0.37 15.62 -0.57
CA TYR A 23 0.99 16.20 -1.76
C TYR A 23 2.33 15.55 -1.98
N ARG A 24 2.57 14.98 -3.16
CA ARG A 24 3.85 14.37 -3.52
C ARG A 24 4.13 14.50 -5.02
N SER A 25 5.40 14.41 -5.40
CA SER A 25 5.80 14.46 -6.81
C SER A 25 5.24 13.26 -7.56
N GLN A 26 4.76 13.49 -8.78
CA GLN A 26 4.33 12.41 -9.66
C GLN A 26 5.52 11.54 -10.09
N LYS A 27 5.26 10.27 -10.33
CA LYS A 27 6.17 9.29 -10.92
C LYS A 27 5.70 8.91 -12.33
N GLU A 28 6.51 8.18 -13.06
CA GLU A 28 6.17 7.73 -14.42
C GLU A 28 4.83 6.98 -14.48
N ASN A 29 4.57 6.12 -13.48
CA ASN A 29 3.33 5.33 -13.39
C ASN A 29 2.13 6.10 -12.82
N SER A 30 2.30 7.34 -12.33
CA SER A 30 1.22 8.10 -11.68
C SER A 30 -0.07 8.21 -12.52
N PRO A 31 -0.05 8.41 -13.85
CA PRO A 31 -1.29 8.46 -14.63
C PRO A 31 -2.13 7.18 -14.54
N ASN A 32 -1.50 6.00 -14.52
CA ASN A 32 -2.18 4.72 -14.36
C ASN A 32 -2.72 4.56 -12.94
N VAL A 33 -1.93 4.92 -11.94
CA VAL A 33 -2.33 4.90 -10.52
C VAL A 33 -3.51 5.84 -10.28
N HIS A 34 -3.53 7.03 -10.88
CA HIS A 34 -4.68 7.95 -10.77
C HIS A 34 -5.97 7.35 -11.36
N ARG A 35 -5.87 6.65 -12.50
CA ARG A 35 -7.02 5.93 -13.09
C ARG A 35 -7.48 4.80 -12.18
N LEU A 36 -6.54 4.04 -11.61
CA LEU A 36 -6.83 2.97 -10.66
C LEU A 36 -7.55 3.51 -9.43
N LEU A 37 -7.02 4.54 -8.78
CA LEU A 37 -7.62 5.11 -7.57
C LEU A 37 -9.04 5.66 -7.83
N ARG A 38 -9.30 6.28 -8.99
CA ARG A 38 -10.65 6.70 -9.39
C ARG A 38 -11.58 5.49 -9.60
N HIS A 39 -11.07 4.42 -10.19
CA HIS A 39 -11.83 3.18 -10.36
C HIS A 39 -12.20 2.55 -9.01
N LEU A 40 -11.24 2.47 -8.08
CA LEU A 40 -11.48 1.96 -6.74
C LEU A 40 -12.51 2.82 -5.97
N GLU A 41 -12.47 4.14 -6.15
CA GLU A 41 -13.49 5.05 -5.60
C GLU A 41 -14.88 4.77 -6.21
N ALA A 42 -14.97 4.58 -7.53
CA ALA A 42 -16.23 4.24 -8.20
C ALA A 42 -16.78 2.86 -7.77
N LYS A 43 -15.90 1.92 -7.38
CA LYS A 43 -16.24 0.63 -6.76
C LYS A 43 -16.56 0.74 -5.26
N HIS A 44 -16.54 1.94 -4.69
CA HIS A 44 -16.75 2.19 -3.25
C HIS A 44 -15.77 1.44 -2.35
N LEU A 45 -14.55 1.14 -2.84
CA LEU A 45 -13.51 0.56 -2.00
C LEU A 45 -13.01 1.63 -1.03
N SER A 46 -13.32 1.45 0.24
CA SER A 46 -12.76 2.24 1.34
C SER A 46 -11.37 1.71 1.75
N ARG A 47 -10.66 2.45 2.61
CA ARG A 47 -9.36 2.04 3.19
C ARG A 47 -8.19 2.12 2.19
N VAL A 48 -8.36 2.87 1.11
CA VAL A 48 -7.32 3.23 0.14
C VAL A 48 -7.37 4.74 -0.11
N PRO A 49 -6.25 5.39 -0.50
CA PRO A 49 -6.29 6.80 -0.86
C PRO A 49 -7.19 7.05 -2.07
N ARG A 50 -7.78 8.24 -2.13
CA ARG A 50 -8.46 8.73 -3.34
C ARG A 50 -7.58 9.74 -4.04
N PHE A 51 -7.60 9.72 -5.36
CA PHE A 51 -6.94 10.75 -6.16
C PHE A 51 -7.85 11.98 -6.25
N VAL A 52 -7.37 13.11 -5.76
CA VAL A 52 -8.12 14.38 -5.72
C VAL A 52 -7.80 15.25 -6.94
N GLY A 53 -6.52 15.29 -7.35
CA GLY A 53 -6.10 16.13 -8.47
C GLY A 53 -4.60 16.33 -8.52
N ILE A 54 -4.20 17.36 -9.28
CA ILE A 54 -2.81 17.82 -9.44
C ILE A 54 -2.78 19.31 -9.10
N ASP A 55 -1.80 19.72 -8.30
CA ASP A 55 -1.64 21.13 -7.94
C ASP A 55 -0.83 21.95 -8.98
N GLU A 56 -0.69 23.25 -8.73
CA GLU A 56 0.03 24.17 -9.59
C GLU A 56 1.55 23.87 -9.71
N GLN A 57 2.09 23.10 -8.75
CA GLN A 57 3.47 22.63 -8.76
C GLN A 57 3.64 21.25 -9.40
N ASN A 58 2.60 20.75 -10.09
CA ASN A 58 2.57 19.45 -10.74
C ASN A 58 2.74 18.27 -9.74
N ARG A 59 2.33 18.46 -8.48
CA ARG A 59 2.27 17.40 -7.46
C ARG A 59 0.90 16.74 -7.50
N GLU A 60 0.85 15.43 -7.33
CA GLU A 60 -0.41 14.73 -7.12
C GLU A 60 -0.96 15.01 -5.72
N ILE A 61 -2.28 15.11 -5.64
CA ILE A 61 -3.04 15.31 -4.41
C ILE A 61 -3.84 14.04 -4.14
N LEU A 62 -3.57 13.41 -3.02
CA LEU A 62 -4.29 12.22 -2.53
C LEU A 62 -4.98 12.52 -1.21
N THR A 63 -6.03 11.77 -0.87
CA THR A 63 -6.59 11.86 0.48
C THR A 63 -5.61 11.26 1.49
N PHE A 64 -5.49 11.92 2.64
CA PHE A 64 -4.72 11.40 3.77
C PHE A 64 -5.52 10.31 4.49
N LEU A 65 -4.89 9.18 4.77
CA LEU A 65 -5.45 8.14 5.65
C LEU A 65 -4.92 8.37 7.06
N PRO A 66 -5.77 8.73 8.03
CA PRO A 66 -5.32 8.98 9.40
C PRO A 66 -4.90 7.68 10.09
N GLY A 67 -3.83 7.76 10.87
CA GLY A 67 -3.28 6.63 11.62
C GLY A 67 -1.76 6.62 11.62
N GLU A 68 -1.20 5.54 12.09
CA GLU A 68 0.24 5.30 12.11
C GLU A 68 0.66 4.27 11.07
N THR A 69 1.81 4.47 10.46
CA THR A 69 2.46 3.47 9.60
C THR A 69 3.12 2.39 10.44
N ALA A 70 3.22 1.19 9.89
CA ALA A 70 3.91 0.08 10.55
C ALA A 70 5.42 0.16 10.31
N ASP A 71 6.11 0.90 11.16
CA ASP A 71 7.58 1.00 11.13
C ASP A 71 8.23 -0.11 11.96
N TYR A 72 9.36 -0.64 11.51
CA TYR A 72 10.12 -1.61 12.27
C TYR A 72 10.89 -0.97 13.44
N PRO A 73 10.96 -1.61 14.63
CA PRO A 73 10.31 -2.89 14.97
C PRO A 73 8.79 -2.74 15.09
N LEU A 74 8.05 -3.72 14.55
CA LEU A 74 6.59 -3.71 14.59
C LEU A 74 6.07 -3.79 16.02
N LYS A 75 4.96 -3.08 16.29
CA LYS A 75 4.26 -3.18 17.56
C LYS A 75 3.59 -4.53 17.72
N ALA A 76 3.46 -5.02 18.95
CA ALA A 76 2.94 -6.36 19.22
C ALA A 76 1.56 -6.64 18.59
N TYR A 77 0.65 -5.64 18.59
CA TYR A 77 -0.68 -5.81 18.00
C TYR A 77 -0.66 -6.02 16.48
N MET A 78 0.41 -5.59 15.77
CA MET A 78 0.55 -5.74 14.32
C MET A 78 0.86 -7.19 13.89
N TRP A 79 1.18 -8.05 14.86
CA TRP A 79 1.46 -9.47 14.66
C TRP A 79 0.26 -10.38 14.96
N GLN A 80 -0.88 -9.83 15.35
CA GLN A 80 -2.04 -10.61 15.74
C GLN A 80 -2.76 -11.18 14.51
N ASP A 81 -3.38 -12.35 14.68
CA ASP A 81 -4.08 -13.06 13.61
C ASP A 81 -5.25 -12.24 13.03
N ASP A 82 -5.95 -11.47 13.86
CA ASP A 82 -7.04 -10.59 13.41
C ASP A 82 -6.55 -9.47 12.47
N VAL A 83 -5.31 -9.00 12.64
CA VAL A 83 -4.69 -8.06 11.69
C VAL A 83 -4.41 -8.76 10.36
N LEU A 84 -3.89 -9.98 10.39
CA LEU A 84 -3.63 -10.75 9.16
C LEU A 84 -4.93 -11.07 8.41
N ASP A 85 -5.98 -11.43 9.13
CA ASP A 85 -7.32 -11.63 8.57
C ASP A 85 -7.85 -10.35 7.91
N ASP A 86 -7.69 -9.20 8.56
CA ASP A 86 -8.13 -7.91 8.04
C ASP A 86 -7.35 -7.50 6.79
N VAL A 87 -6.05 -7.77 6.75
CA VAL A 87 -5.18 -7.60 5.57
C VAL A 87 -5.65 -8.47 4.42
N ALA A 88 -5.89 -9.75 4.68
CA ALA A 88 -6.37 -10.70 3.66
C ALA A 88 -7.74 -10.28 3.10
N HIS A 89 -8.66 -9.84 3.95
CA HIS A 89 -9.96 -9.32 3.54
C HIS A 89 -9.85 -8.03 2.72
N LEU A 90 -9.00 -7.10 3.10
CA LEU A 90 -8.79 -5.85 2.33
C LEU A 90 -8.17 -6.15 0.96
N MET A 91 -7.14 -7.00 0.91
CA MET A 91 -6.53 -7.44 -0.34
C MET A 91 -7.54 -8.13 -1.25
N ARG A 92 -8.35 -9.03 -0.70
CA ARG A 92 -9.39 -9.70 -1.48
C ARG A 92 -10.37 -8.70 -2.11
N LYS A 93 -10.85 -7.73 -1.33
CA LYS A 93 -11.74 -6.67 -1.82
C LYS A 93 -11.07 -5.82 -2.90
N TYR A 94 -9.81 -5.49 -2.71
CA TYR A 94 -9.01 -4.75 -3.68
C TYR A 94 -8.89 -5.51 -5.00
N HIS A 95 -8.50 -6.78 -4.95
CA HIS A 95 -8.41 -7.63 -6.13
C HIS A 95 -9.76 -7.79 -6.84
N ASP A 96 -10.84 -8.03 -6.10
CA ASP A 96 -12.16 -8.18 -6.69
C ASP A 96 -12.65 -6.88 -7.35
N ALA A 97 -12.27 -5.72 -6.80
CA ALA A 97 -12.60 -4.42 -7.38
C ALA A 97 -11.83 -4.14 -8.68
N THR A 98 -10.71 -4.82 -8.95
CA THR A 98 -9.85 -4.56 -10.13
C THR A 98 -9.98 -5.59 -11.25
N VAL A 99 -10.82 -6.63 -11.10
CA VAL A 99 -11.04 -7.68 -12.13
C VAL A 99 -11.51 -7.09 -13.47
N ASP A 100 -12.35 -6.08 -13.41
CA ASP A 100 -12.92 -5.40 -14.58
C ASP A 100 -12.29 -4.03 -14.87
N PHE A 101 -11.09 -3.79 -14.32
CA PHE A 101 -10.36 -2.56 -14.61
C PHE A 101 -9.89 -2.55 -16.06
N ASP A 102 -10.21 -1.47 -16.78
CA ASP A 102 -9.77 -1.27 -18.15
C ASP A 102 -8.28 -0.87 -18.19
N VAL A 103 -7.43 -1.88 -18.40
CA VAL A 103 -5.96 -1.72 -18.41
C VAL A 103 -5.53 -0.99 -19.68
N SER A 104 -4.83 0.14 -19.53
CA SER A 104 -4.23 0.83 -20.68
C SER A 104 -3.20 -0.07 -21.36
N PRO A 105 -3.13 -0.12 -22.72
CA PRO A 105 -2.10 -0.86 -23.43
C PRO A 105 -0.66 -0.51 -23.02
N ASP A 106 -0.45 0.71 -22.56
CA ASP A 106 0.87 1.20 -22.11
C ASP A 106 1.19 0.82 -20.65
N TRP A 107 0.23 0.25 -19.90
CA TRP A 107 0.48 -0.18 -18.55
C TRP A 107 1.00 -1.62 -18.48
N ALA A 108 2.31 -1.76 -18.63
CA ALA A 108 2.97 -3.05 -18.58
C ALA A 108 2.97 -3.65 -17.14
N PRO A 109 2.90 -4.98 -17.01
CA PRO A 109 3.19 -5.65 -15.74
C PRO A 109 4.63 -5.39 -15.30
N LEU A 110 4.91 -5.56 -14.01
CA LEU A 110 6.29 -5.52 -13.53
C LEU A 110 7.13 -6.66 -14.13
N LEU A 111 8.44 -6.44 -14.16
CA LEU A 111 9.37 -7.44 -14.68
C LEU A 111 9.19 -8.79 -13.96
N ASN A 112 9.17 -9.87 -14.74
CA ASN A 112 8.95 -11.25 -14.27
C ASN A 112 7.58 -11.55 -13.65
N THR A 113 6.60 -10.66 -13.77
CA THR A 113 5.23 -10.95 -13.34
C THR A 113 4.67 -12.11 -14.19
N PRO A 114 4.23 -13.22 -13.57
CA PRO A 114 3.69 -14.36 -14.34
C PRO A 114 2.29 -14.06 -14.90
N THR A 115 1.90 -14.80 -15.90
CA THR A 115 0.54 -14.80 -16.47
C THR A 115 -0.31 -15.91 -15.84
N PRO A 116 -1.68 -15.78 -15.89
CA PRO A 116 -2.47 -14.69 -16.46
C PRO A 116 -2.50 -13.45 -15.57
N HIS A 117 -2.71 -12.26 -16.16
CA HIS A 117 -2.95 -11.03 -15.42
C HIS A 117 -4.45 -10.94 -15.10
N GLU A 118 -4.81 -11.21 -13.86
CA GLU A 118 -6.20 -11.36 -13.41
C GLU A 118 -6.75 -10.07 -12.80
N VAL A 119 -5.87 -9.26 -12.23
CA VAL A 119 -6.19 -8.05 -11.45
C VAL A 119 -5.12 -7.00 -11.65
N ILE A 120 -5.29 -5.84 -11.05
CA ILE A 120 -4.17 -4.93 -10.80
C ILE A 120 -3.61 -5.28 -9.43
N CYS A 121 -2.41 -5.86 -9.37
CA CYS A 121 -1.69 -6.10 -8.14
C CYS A 121 -1.21 -4.79 -7.53
N HIS A 122 -1.16 -4.70 -6.21
CA HIS A 122 -0.50 -3.61 -5.50
C HIS A 122 1.02 -3.70 -5.64
N ASN A 123 1.55 -4.93 -5.67
CA ASN A 123 2.96 -5.31 -5.77
C ASN A 123 3.85 -4.87 -4.60
N ASP A 124 3.31 -4.07 -3.68
CA ASP A 124 3.97 -3.64 -2.46
C ASP A 124 2.97 -3.56 -1.29
N PHE A 125 2.01 -4.52 -1.25
CA PHE A 125 1.07 -4.64 -0.15
C PHE A 125 1.80 -5.22 1.08
N ALA A 126 2.65 -4.40 1.64
CA ALA A 126 3.54 -4.73 2.73
C ALA A 126 3.08 -4.08 4.04
N VAL A 127 3.57 -4.63 5.15
CA VAL A 127 3.24 -4.12 6.48
C VAL A 127 3.56 -2.62 6.61
N TYR A 128 4.67 -2.15 6.06
CA TYR A 128 5.09 -0.74 6.12
C TYR A 128 4.26 0.21 5.25
N ASN A 129 3.44 -0.32 4.33
CA ASN A 129 2.47 0.43 3.53
C ASN A 129 1.04 0.33 4.09
N THR A 130 0.88 -0.22 5.29
CA THR A 130 -0.40 -0.25 5.98
C THR A 130 -0.52 0.84 7.03
N ILE A 131 -1.73 1.35 7.18
CA ILE A 131 -2.09 2.37 8.18
C ILE A 131 -2.92 1.71 9.27
N PHE A 132 -2.57 1.99 10.51
CA PHE A 132 -3.29 1.51 11.69
C PHE A 132 -3.89 2.68 12.46
N GLN A 133 -5.13 2.52 12.88
CA GLN A 133 -5.82 3.43 13.77
C GLN A 133 -6.50 2.62 14.88
N ASP A 134 -6.30 3.05 16.13
CA ASP A 134 -6.83 2.34 17.32
C ASP A 134 -6.46 0.83 17.31
N GLN A 135 -5.22 0.51 16.93
CA GLN A 135 -4.65 -0.84 16.83
C GLN A 135 -5.34 -1.73 15.78
N LYS A 136 -6.12 -1.18 14.87
CA LYS A 136 -6.76 -1.90 13.77
C LYS A 136 -6.26 -1.40 12.44
N LEU A 137 -6.22 -2.28 11.45
CA LEU A 137 -5.89 -1.90 10.07
C LEU A 137 -6.90 -0.88 9.57
N SER A 138 -6.45 0.32 9.25
CA SER A 138 -7.26 1.43 8.72
C SER A 138 -7.19 1.50 7.19
N GLY A 139 -6.08 1.08 6.58
CA GLY A 139 -5.95 1.07 5.13
C GLY A 139 -4.58 0.71 4.62
N VAL A 140 -4.43 0.79 3.30
CA VAL A 140 -3.17 0.59 2.57
C VAL A 140 -2.88 1.80 1.70
N ILE A 141 -1.60 2.15 1.60
CA ILE A 141 -1.09 3.29 0.85
C ILE A 141 0.03 2.85 -0.12
N ASP A 142 0.52 3.80 -0.91
CA ASP A 142 1.67 3.65 -1.81
C ASP A 142 1.45 2.68 -2.98
N PHE A 143 0.58 3.09 -3.90
CA PHE A 143 0.23 2.35 -5.12
C PHE A 143 1.24 2.53 -6.27
N ASP A 144 2.44 3.02 -6.00
CA ASP A 144 3.43 3.36 -7.04
C ASP A 144 3.87 2.16 -7.90
N LEU A 145 3.88 0.98 -7.30
CA LEU A 145 4.22 -0.28 -7.97
C LEU A 145 2.98 -1.03 -8.50
N ALA A 146 1.79 -0.44 -8.39
CA ALA A 146 0.60 -1.11 -8.90
C ALA A 146 0.73 -1.40 -10.40
N ALA A 147 0.40 -2.63 -10.78
CA ALA A 147 0.51 -3.10 -12.17
C ALA A 147 -0.32 -4.38 -12.39
N PRO A 148 -0.66 -4.72 -13.66
CA PRO A 148 -1.35 -5.96 -13.98
C PRO A 148 -0.57 -7.21 -13.51
N GLY A 149 -1.29 -8.18 -12.90
CA GLY A 149 -0.68 -9.42 -12.45
C GLY A 149 -1.69 -10.43 -11.92
N PRO A 150 -1.25 -11.65 -11.58
CA PRO A 150 -2.10 -12.64 -10.94
C PRO A 150 -2.24 -12.36 -9.44
N ARG A 151 -3.40 -12.68 -8.88
CA ARG A 151 -3.67 -12.52 -7.44
C ARG A 151 -2.61 -13.18 -6.55
N ALA A 152 -2.14 -14.36 -6.94
CA ALA A 152 -1.14 -15.13 -6.19
C ALA A 152 0.19 -14.38 -6.03
N TRP A 153 0.56 -13.54 -7.01
CA TRP A 153 1.78 -12.76 -6.99
C TRP A 153 1.78 -11.75 -5.83
N ASP A 154 0.68 -11.03 -5.70
CA ASP A 154 0.47 -10.04 -4.65
C ASP A 154 0.35 -10.70 -3.25
N ILE A 155 -0.39 -11.82 -3.18
CA ILE A 155 -0.57 -12.59 -1.93
C ILE A 155 0.77 -13.09 -1.41
N VAL A 156 1.65 -13.63 -2.27
CA VAL A 156 2.97 -14.16 -1.85
C VAL A 156 3.83 -13.05 -1.25
N TYR A 157 3.84 -11.86 -1.86
CA TYR A 157 4.60 -10.74 -1.33
C TYR A 157 4.06 -10.27 0.03
N THR A 158 2.75 -10.18 0.17
CA THR A 158 2.10 -9.82 1.43
C THR A 158 2.42 -10.84 2.53
N LEU A 159 2.30 -12.13 2.24
CA LEU A 159 2.69 -13.19 3.19
C LEU A 159 4.16 -13.05 3.60
N TYR A 160 5.05 -12.78 2.67
CA TYR A 160 6.48 -12.58 2.97
C TYR A 160 6.71 -11.41 3.94
N THR A 161 5.89 -10.36 3.91
CA THR A 161 6.06 -9.18 4.77
C THR A 161 5.32 -9.27 6.11
N PHE A 162 4.16 -9.95 6.15
CA PHE A 162 3.32 -10.05 7.35
C PHE A 162 3.57 -11.31 8.17
N VAL A 163 4.02 -12.41 7.55
CA VAL A 163 4.18 -13.68 8.23
C VAL A 163 5.66 -13.97 8.45
N PRO A 164 6.09 -14.34 9.67
CA PRO A 164 7.47 -14.69 9.96
C PRO A 164 7.81 -16.06 9.35
N LEU A 165 8.02 -16.12 8.04
CA LEU A 165 8.34 -17.36 7.30
C LEU A 165 9.75 -17.89 7.59
N SER A 166 10.57 -17.16 8.34
CA SER A 166 11.88 -17.63 8.78
C SER A 166 12.20 -17.15 10.19
N SER A 167 13.02 -17.94 10.93
CA SER A 167 13.50 -17.58 12.27
C SER A 167 14.45 -16.37 12.29
N ARG A 168 14.85 -15.88 11.13
CA ARG A 168 15.69 -14.68 11.00
C ARG A 168 15.16 -13.79 9.88
N ARG A 169 14.72 -12.62 10.25
CA ARG A 169 14.36 -11.54 9.31
C ARG A 169 15.39 -10.44 9.38
N GLN A 170 15.82 -9.93 8.23
CA GLN A 170 16.53 -8.66 8.19
C GLN A 170 15.52 -7.53 8.04
N ALA A 171 15.59 -6.55 8.93
CA ALA A 171 14.92 -5.28 8.75
C ALA A 171 15.58 -4.50 7.58
N PRO A 172 14.90 -3.49 6.99
CA PRO A 172 15.46 -2.66 5.93
C PRO A 172 16.80 -1.98 6.30
N ASP A 173 17.06 -1.77 7.58
CA ASP A 173 18.33 -1.23 8.12
C ASP A 173 19.44 -2.29 8.27
N GLY A 174 19.19 -3.54 7.87
CA GLY A 174 20.13 -4.65 7.98
C GLY A 174 20.17 -5.32 9.36
N SER A 175 19.42 -4.83 10.34
CA SER A 175 19.30 -5.48 11.65
C SER A 175 18.56 -6.83 11.53
N VAL A 176 18.94 -7.80 12.36
CA VAL A 176 18.28 -9.12 12.39
C VAL A 176 17.13 -9.05 13.38
N LEU A 177 15.90 -9.21 12.86
CA LEU A 177 14.70 -9.38 13.67
C LEU A 177 14.64 -10.87 14.07
N ALA A 178 14.87 -11.17 15.35
CA ALA A 178 14.66 -12.52 15.88
C ALA A 178 13.14 -12.71 16.15
N TYR A 179 12.58 -13.75 15.56
CA TYR A 179 11.26 -14.23 15.95
C TYR A 179 11.37 -14.93 17.31
N SER A 180 10.56 -14.51 18.28
CA SER A 180 10.41 -15.21 19.56
C SER A 180 9.09 -15.99 19.51
N PRO A 181 9.13 -17.33 19.55
CA PRO A 181 7.90 -18.15 19.56
C PRO A 181 7.10 -18.05 20.88
N GLU A 182 7.56 -17.25 21.84
CA GLU A 182 6.90 -17.03 23.13
C GLU A 182 5.89 -15.86 23.12
N GLN A 183 5.54 -15.33 21.94
CA GLN A 183 4.58 -14.23 21.78
C GLN A 183 3.22 -14.67 21.23
N ASP A 184 2.94 -15.97 21.26
CA ASP A 184 1.61 -16.55 21.03
C ASP A 184 0.75 -16.54 22.30
#